data_9f6246be6f6489315c45c1d0ffa04124
#
_entry.id   9f6246be6f6489315c45c1d0ffa04124
#
_cell.length_a   1.000
_cell.length_b   1.000
_cell.length_c   1.000
_cell.angle_alpha   90.00
_cell.angle_beta   90.00
_cell.angle_gamma   90.00
#
_symmetry.space_group_name_H-M   'P 1'
#
loop_
_entity.id
_entity.type
_entity.pdbx_description
1 polymer ?
#
loop_
_entity_poly.entity_id
_entity_poly.type
_entity_poly.pdbx_seq_one_letter_code
_entity_poly.pdbx_strand_id
1 'polypeptide(L)'
;MKIHCRKLYDIDYSNMRSLLLRDGANDWNYITEDSISTQFALIDEGKASVVLAEVEEGEIIGFAVVIHSDAFPAKLAKYTDFSDIAYIKEVVVSKNHSGKGLGCKLLQECVLIARSRNASTVFVERHEENAASAGMMRKAGFEIIDTFYDPKKRSTGSRNTSVLAKCHTKVSR
;
A
#
# COMPACT_ATOMS: atom_id res chain seq x y z
N MET A 1 -20.00 4.89 4.76
CA MET A 1 -18.62 4.42 4.50
C MET A 1 -17.68 4.98 5.57
N LYS A 2 -16.85 4.14 6.14
CA LYS A 2 -15.86 4.49 7.17
C LYS A 2 -14.48 4.03 6.72
N ILE A 3 -13.48 4.88 6.90
CA ILE A 3 -12.06 4.54 6.64
C ILE A 3 -11.34 4.63 7.97
N HIS A 4 -10.72 3.54 8.41
CA HIS A 4 -10.12 3.46 9.73
C HIS A 4 -9.13 2.29 9.88
N CYS A 5 -8.33 2.36 10.92
CA CYS A 5 -7.52 1.25 11.41
C CYS A 5 -8.19 0.68 12.66
N ARG A 6 -8.38 -0.63 12.70
CA ARG A 6 -8.93 -1.36 13.84
C ARG A 6 -8.29 -2.75 13.95
N LYS A 7 -8.51 -3.41 15.07
CA LYS A 7 -8.13 -4.81 15.22
C LYS A 7 -8.84 -5.66 14.16
N LEU A 8 -8.10 -6.57 13.53
CA LEU A 8 -8.64 -7.52 12.57
C LEU A 8 -9.11 -8.79 13.27
N TYR A 9 -10.14 -9.39 12.70
CA TYR A 9 -10.67 -10.70 13.05
C TYR A 9 -10.41 -11.68 11.89
N ASP A 10 -10.55 -12.97 12.13
CA ASP A 10 -10.31 -14.00 11.09
C ASP A 10 -11.15 -13.77 9.82
N ILE A 11 -12.39 -13.33 9.99
CA ILE A 11 -13.27 -13.01 8.86
C ILE A 11 -12.75 -11.85 8.01
N ASP A 12 -12.05 -10.88 8.61
CA ASP A 12 -11.45 -9.76 7.88
C ASP A 12 -10.36 -10.24 6.94
N TYR A 13 -9.49 -11.14 7.40
CA TYR A 13 -8.45 -11.75 6.56
C TYR A 13 -9.04 -12.49 5.37
N SER A 14 -10.12 -13.24 5.58
CA SER A 14 -10.83 -13.93 4.50
C SER A 14 -11.43 -12.95 3.49
N ASN A 15 -12.03 -11.87 3.97
CA ASN A 15 -12.62 -10.82 3.12
C ASN A 15 -11.55 -10.04 2.36
N MET A 16 -10.45 -9.68 3.01
CA MET A 16 -9.30 -9.01 2.39
C MET A 16 -8.67 -9.90 1.31
N ARG A 17 -8.48 -11.18 1.60
CA ARG A 17 -7.95 -12.16 0.63
C ARG A 17 -8.87 -12.25 -0.61
N SER A 18 -10.17 -12.37 -0.41
CA SER A 18 -11.14 -12.43 -1.50
C SER A 18 -11.11 -11.15 -2.35
N LEU A 19 -11.02 -10.00 -1.72
CA LEU A 19 -10.91 -8.71 -2.42
C LEU A 19 -9.61 -8.61 -3.24
N LEU A 20 -8.48 -9.03 -2.69
CA LEU A 20 -7.20 -9.06 -3.40
C LEU A 20 -7.26 -9.93 -4.65
N LEU A 21 -7.77 -11.14 -4.53
CA LEU A 21 -7.83 -12.08 -5.65
C LEU A 21 -8.82 -11.64 -6.72
N ARG A 22 -9.94 -11.03 -6.33
CA ARG A 22 -10.97 -10.58 -7.26
C ARG A 22 -10.63 -9.26 -7.95
N ASP A 23 -10.16 -8.27 -7.18
CA ASP A 23 -10.06 -6.88 -7.63
C ASP A 23 -8.63 -6.32 -7.59
N GLY A 24 -7.71 -6.93 -6.83
CA GLY A 24 -6.32 -6.50 -6.73
C GLY A 24 -5.43 -7.02 -7.85
N ALA A 25 -5.69 -8.24 -8.32
CA ALA A 25 -4.96 -8.83 -9.43
C ALA A 25 -5.39 -8.23 -10.77
N ASN A 26 -4.43 -7.79 -11.58
CA ASN A 26 -4.66 -7.23 -12.91
C ASN A 26 -3.36 -7.27 -13.73
N ASP A 27 -3.37 -6.73 -14.96
CA ASP A 27 -2.19 -6.72 -15.85
C ASP A 27 -0.95 -6.05 -15.26
N TRP A 28 -1.13 -5.17 -14.29
CA TRP A 28 -0.07 -4.39 -13.65
C TRP A 28 0.37 -4.95 -12.30
N ASN A 29 -0.42 -5.83 -11.71
CA ASN A 29 -0.22 -6.33 -10.35
C ASN A 29 -0.50 -7.82 -10.28
N TYR A 30 0.56 -8.61 -10.13
CA TYR A 30 0.48 -10.05 -9.98
C TYR A 30 0.45 -10.43 -8.49
N ILE A 31 -0.64 -11.04 -8.06
CA ILE A 31 -0.87 -11.43 -6.66
C ILE A 31 -0.80 -12.94 -6.55
N THR A 32 0.04 -13.44 -5.66
CA THR A 32 0.19 -14.86 -5.35
C THR A 32 -0.30 -15.17 -3.93
N GLU A 33 -0.64 -16.42 -3.69
CA GLU A 33 -0.98 -16.90 -2.34
C GLU A 33 0.17 -16.66 -1.36
N ASP A 34 1.42 -16.88 -1.78
CA ASP A 34 2.60 -16.64 -0.94
C ASP A 34 2.73 -15.15 -0.60
N SER A 35 2.48 -14.25 -1.54
CA SER A 35 2.53 -12.81 -1.26
C SER A 35 1.43 -12.36 -0.30
N ILE A 36 0.24 -12.95 -0.40
CA ILE A 36 -0.88 -12.70 0.54
C ILE A 36 -0.51 -13.20 1.94
N SER A 37 -0.03 -14.44 2.04
CA SER A 37 0.36 -15.04 3.32
C SER A 37 1.49 -14.26 4.00
N THR A 38 2.46 -13.80 3.23
CA THR A 38 3.58 -13.00 3.73
C THR A 38 3.10 -11.69 4.33
N GLN A 39 2.25 -10.94 3.61
CA GLN A 39 1.76 -9.67 4.15
C GLN A 39 0.82 -9.85 5.35
N PHE A 40 0.02 -10.91 5.39
CA PHE A 40 -0.84 -11.19 6.55
C PHE A 40 -0.02 -11.59 7.79
N ALA A 41 1.08 -12.33 7.61
CA ALA A 41 2.03 -12.62 8.68
C ALA A 41 2.65 -11.33 9.27
N LEU A 42 3.01 -10.36 8.43
CA LEU A 42 3.53 -9.06 8.89
C LEU A 42 2.51 -8.29 9.74
N ILE A 43 1.24 -8.40 9.40
CA ILE A 43 0.15 -7.78 10.18
C ILE A 43 0.02 -8.48 11.55
N ASP A 44 -0.01 -9.81 11.58
CA ASP A 44 -0.11 -10.59 12.81
C ASP A 44 1.09 -10.38 13.74
N GLU A 45 2.28 -10.21 13.18
CA GLU A 45 3.52 -9.92 13.92
C GLU A 45 3.62 -8.47 14.42
N GLY A 46 2.66 -7.61 14.09
CA GLY A 46 2.67 -6.20 14.46
C GLY A 46 3.68 -5.34 13.68
N LYS A 47 4.20 -5.85 12.57
CA LYS A 47 5.16 -5.14 11.68
C LYS A 47 4.47 -4.29 10.63
N ALA A 48 3.18 -4.52 10.40
CA ALA A 48 2.35 -3.76 9.48
C ALA A 48 1.01 -3.41 10.12
N SER A 49 0.43 -2.31 9.66
CA SER A 49 -0.93 -1.89 9.99
C SER A 49 -1.82 -1.95 8.76
N VAL A 50 -3.12 -2.11 8.99
CA VAL A 50 -4.12 -2.15 7.92
C VAL A 50 -5.09 -0.99 8.10
N VAL A 51 -5.31 -0.25 7.03
CA VAL A 51 -6.42 0.70 6.91
C VAL A 51 -7.53 0.03 6.14
N LEU A 52 -8.71 -0.02 6.72
CA LEU A 52 -9.91 -0.59 6.12
C LEU A 52 -10.84 0.52 5.63
N ALA A 53 -11.45 0.30 4.47
CA ALA A 53 -12.62 1.03 4.02
C ALA A 53 -13.83 0.08 4.08
N GLU A 54 -14.77 0.42 4.94
CA GLU A 54 -15.97 -0.39 5.20
C GLU A 54 -17.23 0.41 4.88
N VAL A 55 -18.21 -0.24 4.29
CA VAL A 55 -19.58 0.28 4.21
C VAL A 55 -20.41 -0.20 5.40
N GLU A 56 -21.67 0.19 5.45
CA GLU A 56 -22.60 -0.32 6.45
C GLU A 56 -22.60 -1.86 6.44
N GLU A 57 -22.84 -2.46 7.60
CA GLU A 57 -22.80 -3.92 7.81
C GLU A 57 -21.39 -4.55 7.84
N GLY A 58 -20.31 -3.73 7.79
CA GLY A 58 -18.94 -4.22 7.94
C GLY A 58 -18.35 -4.86 6.68
N GLU A 59 -18.95 -4.65 5.50
CA GLU A 59 -18.36 -5.08 4.24
C GLU A 59 -17.11 -4.28 3.93
N ILE A 60 -15.98 -4.96 3.73
CA ILE A 60 -14.72 -4.37 3.32
C ILE A 60 -14.74 -4.11 1.81
N ILE A 61 -14.69 -2.85 1.40
CA ILE A 61 -14.69 -2.42 0.01
C ILE A 61 -13.33 -1.92 -0.47
N GLY A 62 -12.37 -1.86 0.42
CA GLY A 62 -10.98 -1.51 0.13
C GLY A 62 -10.12 -1.62 1.37
N PHE A 63 -8.82 -1.75 1.17
CA PHE A 63 -7.86 -1.68 2.25
C PHE A 63 -6.46 -1.30 1.75
N ALA A 64 -5.62 -0.88 2.67
CA ALA A 64 -4.20 -0.66 2.43
C ALA A 64 -3.38 -1.25 3.57
N VAL A 65 -2.19 -1.74 3.24
CA VAL A 65 -1.23 -2.30 4.19
C VAL A 65 0.01 -1.43 4.22
N VAL A 66 0.37 -0.92 5.38
CA VAL A 66 1.59 -0.13 5.60
C VAL A 66 2.53 -0.86 6.56
N ILE A 67 3.74 -1.12 6.09
CA ILE A 67 4.83 -1.69 6.89
C ILE A 67 5.54 -0.54 7.60
N HIS A 68 5.74 -0.67 8.89
CA HIS A 68 6.35 0.35 9.75
C HIS A 68 7.47 -0.17 10.66
N SER A 69 7.91 -1.39 10.41
CA SER A 69 8.99 -2.04 11.15
C SER A 69 9.97 -2.71 10.19
N ASP A 70 10.84 -3.53 10.65
CA ASP A 70 12.05 -4.07 10.00
C ASP A 70 11.85 -4.93 8.73
N ALA A 71 10.64 -5.09 8.24
CA ALA A 71 10.30 -5.91 7.07
C ALA A 71 10.22 -5.12 5.75
N PHE A 72 11.01 -4.08 5.59
CA PHE A 72 11.06 -3.28 4.38
C PHE A 72 11.72 -4.01 3.20
N PRO A 73 11.26 -3.79 1.96
CA PRO A 73 11.93 -4.34 0.79
C PRO A 73 13.41 -3.93 0.72
N ALA A 74 14.30 -4.90 0.56
CA ALA A 74 15.76 -4.67 0.54
C ALA A 74 16.20 -3.67 -0.54
N LYS A 75 15.49 -3.60 -1.67
CA LYS A 75 15.75 -2.64 -2.76
C LYS A 75 15.63 -1.17 -2.36
N LEU A 76 14.92 -0.86 -1.28
CA LEU A 76 14.83 0.50 -0.75
C LEU A 76 16.16 1.02 -0.18
N ALA A 77 17.15 0.14 0.06
CA ALA A 77 18.49 0.51 0.51
C ALA A 77 19.19 1.52 -0.42
N LYS A 78 18.78 1.58 -1.69
CA LYS A 78 19.25 2.58 -2.66
C LYS A 78 18.82 4.00 -2.30
N TYR A 79 17.73 4.17 -1.56
CA TYR A 79 17.08 5.48 -1.30
C TYR A 79 17.09 5.87 0.17
N THR A 80 17.33 4.94 1.08
CA THR A 80 17.20 5.16 2.53
C THR A 80 18.11 4.22 3.31
N ASP A 81 18.48 4.61 4.51
CA ASP A 81 19.13 3.77 5.51
C ASP A 81 18.13 2.97 6.37
N PHE A 82 16.86 2.98 5.99
CA PHE A 82 15.73 2.38 6.72
C PHE A 82 15.38 3.04 8.05
N SER A 83 15.97 4.18 8.38
CA SER A 83 15.57 4.95 9.54
C SER A 83 14.34 5.79 9.24
N ASP A 84 13.40 5.81 10.17
CA ASP A 84 12.24 6.72 10.15
C ASP A 84 11.42 6.63 8.84
N ILE A 85 11.21 5.43 8.33
CA ILE A 85 10.42 5.20 7.12
C ILE A 85 9.20 4.33 7.36
N ALA A 86 8.29 4.37 6.41
CA ALA A 86 7.23 3.39 6.23
C ALA A 86 7.12 3.02 4.75
N TYR A 87 6.56 1.86 4.47
CA TYR A 87 6.36 1.35 3.12
C TYR A 87 4.95 0.86 2.94
N ILE A 88 4.22 1.42 1.98
CA ILE A 88 2.89 0.95 1.63
C ILE A 88 3.03 -0.22 0.67
N LYS A 89 2.71 -1.41 1.17
CA LYS A 89 2.86 -2.66 0.42
C LYS A 89 1.69 -2.94 -0.49
N GLU A 90 0.48 -2.57 -0.08
CA GLU A 90 -0.74 -2.90 -0.80
C GLU A 90 -1.76 -1.78 -0.68
N VAL A 91 -2.45 -1.51 -1.78
CA VAL A 91 -3.69 -0.71 -1.81
C VAL A 91 -4.62 -1.39 -2.79
N VAL A 92 -5.78 -1.79 -2.33
CA VAL A 92 -6.83 -2.37 -3.18
C VAL A 92 -8.17 -1.72 -2.89
N VAL A 93 -8.93 -1.48 -3.94
CA VAL A 93 -10.29 -0.95 -3.88
C VAL A 93 -11.19 -1.84 -4.75
N SER A 94 -12.34 -2.19 -4.23
CA SER A 94 -13.36 -2.91 -4.99
C SER A 94 -13.67 -2.17 -6.30
N LYS A 95 -13.73 -2.91 -7.41
CA LYS A 95 -14.04 -2.35 -8.73
C LYS A 95 -15.37 -1.59 -8.74
N ASN A 96 -16.35 -2.04 -7.96
CA ASN A 96 -17.64 -1.36 -7.82
C ASN A 96 -17.55 0.00 -7.11
N HIS A 97 -16.45 0.27 -6.42
CA HIS A 97 -16.20 1.49 -5.67
C HIS A 97 -15.02 2.30 -6.22
N SER A 98 -14.46 1.89 -7.35
CA SER A 98 -13.35 2.60 -8.00
C SER A 98 -13.77 3.95 -8.56
N GLY A 99 -12.80 4.84 -8.83
CA GLY A 99 -13.05 6.15 -9.40
C GLY A 99 -13.62 7.20 -8.44
N LYS A 100 -13.87 6.84 -7.17
CA LYS A 100 -14.46 7.73 -6.15
C LYS A 100 -13.44 8.32 -5.17
N GLY A 101 -12.15 8.22 -5.49
CA GLY A 101 -11.07 8.74 -4.65
C GLY A 101 -10.74 7.89 -3.41
N LEU A 102 -11.33 6.70 -3.28
CA LEU A 102 -11.14 5.84 -2.11
C LEU A 102 -9.68 5.41 -1.94
N GLY A 103 -9.00 5.04 -3.03
CA GLY A 103 -7.58 4.68 -2.97
C GLY A 103 -6.68 5.81 -2.47
N CYS A 104 -6.96 7.05 -2.90
CA CYS A 104 -6.25 8.23 -2.41
C CYS A 104 -6.45 8.41 -0.89
N LYS A 105 -7.68 8.23 -0.39
CA LYS A 105 -7.97 8.32 1.05
C LYS A 105 -7.28 7.22 1.85
N LEU A 106 -7.22 5.99 1.34
CA LEU A 106 -6.48 4.89 1.96
C LEU A 106 -4.97 5.21 2.07
N LEU A 107 -4.38 5.75 1.01
CA LEU A 107 -2.97 6.20 1.03
C LEU A 107 -2.75 7.31 2.06
N GLN A 108 -3.64 8.29 2.14
CA GLN A 108 -3.56 9.38 3.11
C GLN A 108 -3.61 8.87 4.55
N GLU A 109 -4.48 7.93 4.86
CA GLU A 109 -4.54 7.29 6.18
C GLU A 109 -3.27 6.50 6.50
N CYS A 110 -2.69 5.79 5.54
CA CYS A 110 -1.40 5.14 5.71
C CYS A 110 -0.30 6.15 6.07
N VAL A 111 -0.29 7.32 5.43
CA VAL A 111 0.66 8.40 5.74
C VAL A 111 0.46 8.91 7.17
N LEU A 112 -0.79 9.06 7.63
CA LEU A 112 -1.08 9.48 9.01
C LEU A 112 -0.58 8.43 10.03
N ILE A 113 -0.80 7.15 9.78
CA ILE A 113 -0.27 6.07 10.62
C ILE A 113 1.26 6.11 10.66
N ALA A 114 1.90 6.24 9.51
CA ALA A 114 3.35 6.32 9.41
C ALA A 114 3.90 7.51 10.22
N ARG A 115 3.28 8.67 10.10
CA ARG A 115 3.66 9.87 10.88
C ARG A 115 3.48 9.68 12.38
N SER A 116 2.40 9.05 12.81
CA SER A 116 2.17 8.75 14.23
C SER A 116 3.23 7.84 14.83
N ARG A 117 3.95 7.09 13.97
CA ARG A 117 5.10 6.25 14.30
C ARG A 117 6.44 6.89 14.00
N ASN A 118 6.48 8.21 13.82
CA ASN A 118 7.67 9.03 13.55
C ASN A 118 8.36 8.76 12.20
N ALA A 119 7.69 8.15 11.23
CA ALA A 119 8.24 8.06 9.88
C ALA A 119 8.30 9.46 9.25
N SER A 120 9.45 9.80 8.69
CA SER A 120 9.65 11.04 7.93
C SER A 120 9.42 10.86 6.43
N THR A 121 9.50 9.62 5.95
CA THR A 121 9.29 9.28 4.55
C THR A 121 8.43 8.04 4.42
N VAL A 122 7.47 8.10 3.53
CA VAL A 122 6.62 6.96 3.15
C VAL A 122 6.89 6.61 1.71
N PHE A 123 7.26 5.36 1.45
CA PHE A 123 7.50 4.83 0.12
C PHE A 123 6.31 4.01 -0.37
N VAL A 124 6.09 4.00 -1.67
CA VAL A 124 5.14 3.15 -2.37
C VAL A 124 5.65 2.85 -3.77
N GLU A 125 5.24 1.74 -4.34
CA GLU A 125 5.63 1.33 -5.69
C GLU A 125 4.41 1.08 -6.57
N ARG A 126 4.61 1.21 -7.88
CA ARG A 126 3.63 0.80 -8.89
C ARG A 126 4.31 0.33 -10.16
N HIS A 127 3.58 -0.37 -11.00
CA HIS A 127 4.00 -0.53 -12.41
C HIS A 127 4.00 0.85 -13.07
N GLU A 128 5.04 1.15 -13.85
CA GLU A 128 5.18 2.45 -14.53
C GLU A 128 3.95 2.85 -15.32
N GLU A 129 3.35 1.90 -16.04
CA GLU A 129 2.21 2.14 -16.94
C GLU A 129 0.84 2.06 -16.27
N ASN A 130 0.77 1.80 -14.96
CA ASN A 130 -0.50 1.76 -14.23
C ASN A 130 -1.03 3.18 -13.98
N ALA A 131 -1.79 3.70 -14.94
CA ALA A 131 -2.31 5.08 -14.89
C ALA A 131 -3.27 5.34 -13.73
N ALA A 132 -4.07 4.35 -13.33
CA ALA A 132 -4.98 4.47 -12.20
C ALA A 132 -4.21 4.67 -10.89
N SER A 133 -3.19 3.84 -10.64
CA SER A 133 -2.30 4.01 -9.49
C SER A 133 -1.50 5.31 -9.55
N ALA A 134 -1.04 5.72 -10.73
CA ALA A 134 -0.33 6.98 -10.90
C ALA A 134 -1.17 8.19 -10.48
N GLY A 135 -2.42 8.25 -10.92
CA GLY A 135 -3.35 9.32 -10.56
C GLY A 135 -3.66 9.34 -9.06
N MET A 136 -3.91 8.17 -8.49
CA MET A 136 -4.18 7.99 -7.05
C MET A 136 -3.00 8.45 -6.19
N MET A 137 -1.79 8.01 -6.50
CA MET A 137 -0.58 8.32 -5.74
C MET A 137 -0.22 9.81 -5.85
N ARG A 138 -0.32 10.38 -7.05
CA ARG A 138 -0.11 11.82 -7.25
C ARG A 138 -1.08 12.67 -6.43
N LYS A 139 -2.37 12.34 -6.44
CA LYS A 139 -3.38 13.05 -5.64
C LYS A 139 -3.13 12.93 -4.14
N ALA A 140 -2.57 11.81 -3.69
CA ALA A 140 -2.17 11.61 -2.29
C ALA A 140 -0.85 12.32 -1.93
N GLY A 141 -0.17 12.97 -2.88
CA GLY A 141 1.04 13.77 -2.64
C GLY A 141 2.35 12.99 -2.75
N PHE A 142 2.35 11.82 -3.39
CA PHE A 142 3.56 11.06 -3.67
C PHE A 142 4.23 11.55 -4.94
N GLU A 143 5.56 11.58 -4.96
CA GLU A 143 6.40 11.96 -6.08
C GLU A 143 7.25 10.77 -6.54
N ILE A 144 7.42 10.61 -7.85
CA ILE A 144 8.31 9.58 -8.41
C ILE A 144 9.75 9.96 -8.11
N ILE A 145 10.49 9.07 -7.48
CA ILE A 145 11.92 9.23 -7.19
C ILE A 145 12.82 8.37 -8.06
N ASP A 146 12.31 7.27 -8.60
CA ASP A 146 13.04 6.39 -9.50
C ASP A 146 12.07 5.54 -10.34
N THR A 147 12.55 5.11 -11.49
CA THR A 147 11.90 4.10 -12.33
C THR A 147 12.98 3.19 -12.90
N PHE A 148 12.82 1.88 -12.75
CA PHE A 148 13.83 0.90 -13.17
C PHE A 148 13.20 -0.37 -13.75
N TYR A 149 13.98 -1.11 -14.53
CA TYR A 149 13.57 -2.38 -15.10
C TYR A 149 13.52 -3.46 -14.04
N ASP A 150 12.35 -4.09 -13.87
CA ASP A 150 12.04 -5.01 -12.77
C ASP A 150 11.25 -6.24 -13.27
N PRO A 151 11.87 -7.04 -14.17
CA PRO A 151 11.15 -8.11 -14.87
C PRO A 151 10.72 -9.26 -13.94
N LYS A 152 11.35 -9.39 -12.77
CA LYS A 152 10.94 -10.39 -11.76
C LYS A 152 9.62 -10.04 -11.09
N LYS A 153 9.34 -8.75 -10.93
CA LYS A 153 8.11 -8.24 -10.30
C LYS A 153 7.05 -7.87 -11.33
N ARG A 154 7.47 -7.37 -12.50
CA ARG A 154 6.59 -6.86 -13.55
C ARG A 154 6.65 -7.76 -14.77
N SER A 155 5.55 -8.43 -15.09
CA SER A 155 5.49 -9.40 -16.18
C SER A 155 4.94 -8.83 -17.49
N THR A 156 4.41 -7.61 -17.48
CA THR A 156 3.71 -7.00 -18.62
C THR A 156 4.27 -5.62 -18.98
N GLY A 157 3.96 -5.16 -20.18
CA GLY A 157 4.31 -3.82 -20.68
C GLY A 157 5.80 -3.53 -20.63
N SER A 158 6.16 -2.35 -20.14
CA SER A 158 7.56 -1.90 -19.98
C SER A 158 8.36 -2.75 -19.02
N ARG A 159 7.70 -3.50 -18.14
CA ARG A 159 8.27 -4.23 -17.02
C ARG A 159 9.05 -3.34 -16.04
N ASN A 160 8.71 -2.07 -15.99
CA ASN A 160 9.34 -1.11 -15.08
C ASN A 160 8.52 -0.93 -13.81
N THR A 161 9.23 -0.77 -12.70
CA THR A 161 8.69 -0.32 -11.42
C THR A 161 9.05 1.14 -11.23
N SER A 162 8.06 1.95 -10.88
CA SER A 162 8.25 3.31 -10.35
C SER A 162 8.17 3.26 -8.83
N VAL A 163 9.16 3.85 -8.18
CA VAL A 163 9.20 4.07 -6.74
C VAL A 163 8.81 5.51 -6.46
N LEU A 164 7.88 5.69 -5.55
CA LEU A 164 7.40 7.01 -5.13
C LEU A 164 7.64 7.20 -3.65
N ALA A 165 7.82 8.45 -3.26
CA ALA A 165 7.99 8.83 -1.87
C ALA A 165 7.14 10.04 -1.52
N LYS A 166 6.71 10.08 -0.27
CA LYS A 166 6.13 11.27 0.35
C LYS A 166 6.92 11.59 1.61
N CYS A 167 7.63 12.70 1.57
CA CYS A 167 8.40 13.20 2.69
C CYS A 167 7.60 14.23 3.48
N HIS A 168 7.84 14.32 4.78
CA HIS A 168 7.40 15.45 5.58
C HIS A 168 8.51 15.87 6.53
N THR A 169 8.58 17.17 6.79
CA THR A 169 9.55 17.73 7.72
C THR A 169 9.13 17.37 9.14
N LYS A 170 10.04 16.79 9.94
CA LYS A 170 9.83 16.65 11.38
C LYS A 170 9.76 18.06 11.96
N VAL A 171 8.70 18.38 12.67
CA VAL A 171 8.64 19.61 13.44
C VAL A 171 9.64 19.46 14.56
N SER A 172 10.70 20.28 14.55
CA SER A 172 11.64 20.39 15.68
C SER A 172 10.84 20.82 16.92
N ARG A 173 10.84 20.00 17.96
CA ARG A 173 10.32 20.39 19.27
C ARG A 173 11.39 21.11 20.05
#